data_60c9eaf4eb8f8cecc415abeb6cb349ff
#
_entry.id   60c9eaf4eb8f8cecc415abeb6cb349ff
#
_cell.length_a   1.000
_cell.length_b   1.000
_cell.length_c   1.000
_cell.angle_alpha   90.00
_cell.angle_beta   90.00
_cell.angle_gamma   90.00
#
_symmetry.space_group_name_H-M   'P 1'
#
loop_
_entity.id
_entity.type
_entity.pdbx_description
1 polymer ?
#
loop_
_entity_poly.entity_id
_entity_poly.type
_entity_poly.pdbx_seq_one_letter_code
_entity_poly.pdbx_strand_id
1 'polypeptide(L)'
;MNKIKLRCEIDGQTLEELLDENNISRKLRRSLKAKGAIKKDDKVLYMSYKLKKGDIVTLYSDEDNSDIMPVEMPIKVMYEDENILVIDKDYNLSCMSTMNRNEICLINGIQHYLLNKGIKSKVHLINRLDRLTTGLMLTSLNRYSASMMSDSLKETLIRRYYAIVHGHLTEKEGTIELKIAKENTMTVRRVVRNDGKIAITKYKVVKEFGDYSLLEIELLTGRTHQIRVTFSYVGHPLVGDKMYNHNAGDNELMLHSHYIEFINPKTNELIKLDTGLPERFKEFIEKHEWKRDS
;
A
#
# COMPACT_ATOMS: atom_id res chain seq x y z
N MET A 1 12.55 15.68 17.22
CA MET A 1 11.43 16.52 16.75
C MET A 1 11.68 16.85 15.29
N ASN A 2 10.95 16.21 14.37
CA ASN A 2 11.09 16.47 12.94
C ASN A 2 10.48 17.84 12.64
N LYS A 3 11.27 18.71 12.01
CA LYS A 3 10.84 20.05 11.60
C LYS A 3 10.74 20.09 10.08
N ILE A 4 9.59 20.47 9.58
CA ILE A 4 9.38 20.71 8.16
C ILE A 4 9.25 22.21 7.97
N LYS A 5 10.01 22.74 7.05
CA LYS A 5 9.99 24.17 6.71
C LYS A 5 9.32 24.34 5.34
N LEU A 6 8.24 25.09 5.31
CA LEU A 6 7.54 25.50 4.10
C LEU A 6 7.84 26.98 3.85
N ARG A 7 8.23 27.31 2.63
CA ARG A 7 8.49 28.68 2.22
C ARG A 7 7.29 29.23 1.47
N CYS A 8 6.86 30.39 1.84
CA CYS A 8 5.82 31.13 1.11
C CYS A 8 6.43 31.83 -0.10
N GLU A 9 5.90 31.55 -1.29
CA GLU A 9 6.38 32.16 -2.53
C GLU A 9 5.48 33.30 -3.04
N ILE A 10 4.29 33.47 -2.46
CA ILE A 10 3.27 34.42 -2.88
C ILE A 10 2.95 35.37 -1.73
N ASP A 11 3.07 36.68 -1.97
CA ASP A 11 2.73 37.70 -0.96
C ASP A 11 1.22 37.73 -0.69
N GLY A 12 0.83 37.74 0.58
CA GLY A 12 -0.58 37.73 1.01
C GLY A 12 -1.26 36.37 1.01
N GLN A 13 -0.54 35.29 0.63
CA GLN A 13 -1.03 33.93 0.74
C GLN A 13 -1.39 33.58 2.18
N THR A 14 -2.53 32.92 2.38
CA THR A 14 -2.90 32.42 3.71
C THR A 14 -2.12 31.17 4.08
N LEU A 15 -1.99 30.90 5.39
CA LEU A 15 -1.39 29.67 5.86
C LEU A 15 -2.14 28.43 5.31
N GLU A 16 -3.46 28.49 5.20
CA GLU A 16 -4.28 27.40 4.68
C GLU A 16 -3.91 27.08 3.23
N GLU A 17 -3.79 28.10 2.38
CA GLU A 17 -3.37 27.97 0.98
C GLU A 17 -1.95 27.41 0.86
N LEU A 18 -0.99 27.89 1.68
CA LEU A 18 0.36 27.33 1.70
C LEU A 18 0.37 25.84 2.07
N LEU A 19 -0.47 25.44 3.04
CA LEU A 19 -0.58 24.04 3.44
C LEU A 19 -1.28 23.18 2.36
N ASP A 20 -2.22 23.76 1.60
CA ASP A 20 -2.87 23.10 0.46
C ASP A 20 -1.89 22.84 -0.67
N GLU A 21 -1.14 23.86 -1.09
CA GLU A 21 -0.12 23.74 -2.13
C GLU A 21 0.95 22.69 -1.80
N ASN A 22 1.28 22.57 -0.52
CA ASN A 22 2.22 21.56 -0.05
C ASN A 22 1.58 20.19 0.28
N ASN A 23 0.34 19.95 -0.16
CA ASN A 23 -0.38 18.70 0.02
C ASN A 23 -0.47 18.22 1.48
N ILE A 24 -0.52 19.14 2.45
CA ILE A 24 -0.72 18.79 3.87
C ILE A 24 -2.17 18.37 4.10
N SER A 25 -2.42 17.11 4.40
CA SER A 25 -3.77 16.59 4.58
C SER A 25 -4.54 17.31 5.70
N ARG A 26 -5.87 17.43 5.54
CA ARG A 26 -6.77 18.01 6.56
C ARG A 26 -6.61 17.37 7.93
N LYS A 27 -6.34 16.05 7.97
CA LYS A 27 -6.12 15.31 9.22
C LYS A 27 -4.84 15.77 9.92
N LEU A 28 -3.75 15.95 9.16
CA LEU A 28 -2.47 16.41 9.71
C LEU A 28 -2.58 17.87 10.18
N ARG A 29 -3.17 18.76 9.37
CA ARG A 29 -3.41 20.17 9.76
C ARG A 29 -4.18 20.27 11.07
N ARG A 30 -5.28 19.51 11.23
CA ARG A 30 -6.07 19.49 12.45
C ARG A 30 -5.25 19.05 13.66
N SER A 31 -4.42 18.01 13.50
CA SER A 31 -3.53 17.54 14.57
C SER A 31 -2.44 18.55 14.93
N LEU A 32 -1.78 19.17 13.95
CA LEU A 32 -0.75 20.17 14.16
C LEU A 32 -1.33 21.43 14.80
N LYS A 33 -2.51 21.89 14.36
CA LYS A 33 -3.23 23.02 14.93
C LYS A 33 -3.56 22.78 16.41
N ALA A 34 -4.11 21.61 16.75
CA ALA A 34 -4.47 21.27 18.12
C ALA A 34 -3.27 21.28 19.09
N LYS A 35 -2.07 21.04 18.58
CA LYS A 35 -0.82 21.03 19.36
C LYS A 35 -0.06 22.36 19.32
N GLY A 36 -0.56 23.39 18.64
CA GLY A 36 0.18 24.64 18.41
C GLY A 36 1.49 24.43 17.67
N ALA A 37 1.54 23.42 16.79
CA ALA A 37 2.75 22.92 16.15
C ALA A 37 3.01 23.55 14.77
N ILE A 38 2.27 24.59 14.37
CA ILE A 38 2.48 25.36 13.15
C ILE A 38 2.96 26.75 13.56
N LYS A 39 4.23 27.05 13.28
CA LYS A 39 4.86 28.28 13.77
C LYS A 39 5.63 29.02 12.69
N LYS A 40 5.70 30.34 12.85
CA LYS A 40 6.65 31.25 12.21
C LYS A 40 7.38 32.02 13.30
N ASP A 41 8.68 32.06 13.30
CA ASP A 41 9.50 32.76 14.31
C ASP A 41 9.04 32.44 15.74
N ASP A 42 8.83 31.14 16.02
CA ASP A 42 8.30 30.59 17.29
C ASP A 42 6.89 31.01 17.69
N LYS A 43 6.21 31.82 16.90
CA LYS A 43 4.80 32.19 17.11
C LYS A 43 3.86 31.22 16.42
N VAL A 44 2.85 30.73 17.17
CA VAL A 44 1.80 29.85 16.61
C VAL A 44 0.95 30.63 15.61
N LEU A 45 0.75 30.05 14.43
CA LEU A 45 -0.06 30.66 13.39
C LEU A 45 -1.49 30.11 13.34
N TYR A 46 -2.44 30.96 12.95
CA TYR A 46 -3.81 30.58 12.61
C TYR A 46 -3.95 30.34 11.12
N MET A 47 -4.89 29.54 10.65
CA MET A 47 -5.08 29.18 9.25
C MET A 47 -5.31 30.38 8.32
N SER A 48 -5.99 31.41 8.82
CA SER A 48 -6.23 32.67 8.09
C SER A 48 -5.07 33.68 8.13
N TYR A 49 -3.93 33.32 8.73
CA TYR A 49 -2.78 34.19 8.79
C TYR A 49 -2.22 34.44 7.38
N LYS A 50 -2.08 35.72 7.02
CA LYS A 50 -1.51 36.15 5.74
C LYS A 50 0.01 36.18 5.83
N LEU A 51 0.64 35.40 5.01
CA LEU A 51 2.09 35.26 4.89
C LEU A 51 2.63 36.32 3.91
N LYS A 52 3.89 36.64 4.08
CA LYS A 52 4.66 37.45 3.13
C LYS A 52 5.55 36.52 2.29
N LYS A 53 5.83 36.91 1.06
CA LYS A 53 6.81 36.21 0.22
C LYS A 53 8.14 36.10 0.96
N GLY A 54 8.69 34.88 1.02
CA GLY A 54 9.92 34.55 1.72
C GLY A 54 9.71 34.07 3.19
N ASP A 55 8.50 34.19 3.74
CA ASP A 55 8.19 33.68 5.07
C ASP A 55 8.43 32.16 5.14
N ILE A 56 9.02 31.73 6.26
CA ILE A 56 9.24 30.29 6.53
C ILE A 56 8.29 29.85 7.65
N VAL A 57 7.38 28.98 7.30
CA VAL A 57 6.48 28.31 8.26
C VAL A 57 7.11 26.97 8.67
N THR A 58 7.26 26.76 9.96
CA THR A 58 7.78 25.50 10.49
C THR A 58 6.65 24.67 11.09
N LEU A 59 6.51 23.44 10.58
CA LEU A 59 5.62 22.43 11.13
C LEU A 59 6.44 21.54 12.07
N TYR A 60 6.04 21.46 13.32
CA TYR A 60 6.67 20.62 14.32
C TYR A 60 5.89 19.32 14.44
N SER A 61 6.45 18.24 13.91
CA SER A 61 5.90 16.90 14.15
C SER A 61 6.54 16.35 15.41
N ASP A 62 5.72 16.01 16.42
CA ASP A 62 6.20 15.09 17.43
C ASP A 62 6.55 13.79 16.69
N GLU A 63 7.79 13.37 16.73
CA GLU A 63 8.11 11.99 16.40
C GLU A 63 7.35 11.17 17.42
N ASP A 64 6.28 10.55 16.96
CA ASP A 64 5.61 9.56 17.76
C ASP A 64 6.67 8.51 18.09
N ASN A 65 7.11 8.45 19.34
CA ASN A 65 7.79 7.27 19.82
C ASN A 65 6.93 6.10 19.38
N SER A 66 7.48 5.28 18.52
CA SER A 66 6.73 4.16 17.98
C SER A 66 6.47 3.20 19.14
N ASP A 67 5.20 3.00 19.52
CA ASP A 67 4.80 1.94 20.44
C ASP A 67 4.98 0.54 19.82
N ILE A 68 5.54 0.49 18.60
CA ILE A 68 5.77 -0.74 17.86
C ILE A 68 7.06 -1.35 18.37
N MET A 69 6.95 -2.52 18.98
CA MET A 69 8.10 -3.31 19.42
C MET A 69 8.96 -3.69 18.20
N PRO A 70 10.24 -3.29 18.14
CA PRO A 70 11.14 -3.70 17.08
C PRO A 70 11.49 -5.17 17.23
N VAL A 71 11.43 -5.92 16.12
CA VAL A 71 11.79 -7.34 16.08
C VAL A 71 12.72 -7.58 14.91
N GLU A 72 13.84 -8.26 15.16
CA GLU A 72 14.76 -8.64 14.11
C GLU A 72 14.13 -9.63 13.14
N MET A 73 14.08 -9.24 11.88
CA MET A 73 13.68 -10.09 10.77
C MET A 73 14.27 -9.55 9.46
N PRO A 74 14.47 -10.41 8.45
CA PRO A 74 14.95 -9.97 7.14
C PRO A 74 13.93 -9.01 6.51
N ILE A 75 14.39 -7.86 6.03
CA ILE A 75 13.61 -6.88 5.28
C ILE A 75 14.26 -6.69 3.91
N LYS A 76 13.59 -7.12 2.85
CA LYS A 76 14.06 -6.95 1.49
C LYS A 76 13.67 -5.57 0.98
N VAL A 77 14.61 -4.63 1.03
CA VAL A 77 14.42 -3.24 0.59
C VAL A 77 14.61 -3.17 -0.93
N MET A 78 13.63 -2.56 -1.61
CA MET A 78 13.62 -2.35 -3.06
C MET A 78 13.90 -0.89 -3.43
N TYR A 79 13.51 0.05 -2.58
CA TYR A 79 13.79 1.48 -2.70
C TYR A 79 13.76 2.12 -1.33
N GLU A 80 14.63 3.08 -1.09
CA GLU A 80 14.68 3.85 0.15
C GLU A 80 15.18 5.26 -0.12
N ASP A 81 14.50 6.23 0.49
CA ASP A 81 14.99 7.60 0.65
C ASP A 81 14.69 8.11 2.07
N GLU A 82 14.88 9.38 2.36
CA GLU A 82 14.61 9.99 3.67
C GLU A 82 13.15 9.87 4.13
N ASN A 83 12.20 9.64 3.22
CA ASN A 83 10.78 9.74 3.46
C ASN A 83 10.00 8.47 3.15
N ILE A 84 10.55 7.62 2.30
CA ILE A 84 9.86 6.49 1.66
C ILE A 84 10.73 5.24 1.79
N LEU A 85 10.06 4.13 2.07
CA LEU A 85 10.66 2.81 2.01
C LEU A 85 9.70 1.90 1.22
N VAL A 86 10.20 1.27 0.14
CA VAL A 86 9.49 0.21 -0.58
C VAL A 86 10.19 -1.10 -0.30
N ILE A 87 9.42 -2.08 0.10
CA ILE A 87 9.91 -3.41 0.44
C ILE A 87 9.21 -4.47 -0.38
N ASP A 88 9.88 -5.59 -0.58
CA ASP A 88 9.31 -6.83 -1.12
C ASP A 88 8.93 -7.73 0.06
N LYS A 89 7.62 -7.80 0.36
CA LYS A 89 7.07 -8.54 1.50
C LYS A 89 7.05 -10.04 1.25
N ASP A 90 7.56 -10.79 2.18
CA ASP A 90 7.53 -12.25 2.15
C ASP A 90 6.13 -12.85 2.38
N TYR A 91 6.01 -14.14 2.04
CA TYR A 91 4.81 -14.95 2.27
C TYR A 91 4.51 -15.12 3.76
N ASN A 92 3.23 -15.29 4.09
CA ASN A 92 2.72 -15.59 5.43
C ASN A 92 3.09 -14.57 6.52
N LEU A 93 3.33 -13.32 6.16
CA LEU A 93 3.67 -12.22 7.07
C LEU A 93 2.58 -11.14 7.04
N SER A 94 1.92 -10.87 8.17
CA SER A 94 0.95 -9.77 8.31
C SER A 94 1.65 -8.42 8.23
N CYS A 95 1.04 -7.42 7.58
CA CYS A 95 1.61 -6.08 7.54
C CYS A 95 1.61 -5.40 8.90
N MET A 96 0.53 -5.59 9.67
CA MET A 96 0.37 -5.05 11.02
C MET A 96 -0.60 -5.93 11.83
N SER A 97 -0.45 -5.93 13.14
CA SER A 97 -1.35 -6.63 14.05
C SER A 97 -2.76 -6.01 14.01
N THR A 98 -3.79 -6.84 13.95
CA THR A 98 -5.19 -6.39 13.89
C THR A 98 -5.96 -6.60 15.19
N MET A 99 -5.83 -7.72 15.83
CA MET A 99 -6.56 -8.08 17.05
C MET A 99 -5.68 -8.64 18.15
N ASN A 100 -4.58 -9.28 17.80
CA ASN A 100 -3.63 -9.85 18.74
C ASN A 100 -2.35 -9.01 18.77
N ARG A 101 -2.19 -8.17 19.80
CA ARG A 101 -1.03 -7.27 19.96
C ARG A 101 0.31 -8.00 20.06
N ASN A 102 0.27 -9.32 20.27
CA ASN A 102 1.47 -10.16 20.40
C ASN A 102 1.87 -10.83 19.07
N GLU A 103 1.11 -10.65 17.98
CA GLU A 103 1.51 -11.16 16.67
C GLU A 103 2.64 -10.29 16.10
N ILE A 104 3.79 -10.93 15.83
CA ILE A 104 4.90 -10.31 15.11
C ILE A 104 4.49 -10.11 13.66
N CYS A 105 4.66 -8.91 13.17
CA CYS A 105 4.26 -8.49 11.84
C CYS A 105 5.34 -7.64 11.15
N LEU A 106 5.18 -7.40 9.88
CA LEU A 106 6.17 -6.71 9.06
C LEU A 106 6.59 -5.35 9.64
N ILE A 107 5.64 -4.59 10.20
CA ILE A 107 5.94 -3.28 10.78
C ILE A 107 6.93 -3.37 11.97
N ASN A 108 6.98 -4.51 12.69
CA ASN A 108 7.97 -4.74 13.75
C ASN A 108 9.38 -4.85 13.17
N GLY A 109 9.52 -5.59 12.04
CA GLY A 109 10.79 -5.71 11.34
C GLY A 109 11.26 -4.41 10.71
N ILE A 110 10.35 -3.66 10.09
CA ILE A 110 10.69 -2.34 9.54
C ILE A 110 11.15 -1.41 10.67
N GLN A 111 10.50 -1.46 11.83
CA GLN A 111 10.91 -0.65 12.98
C GLN A 111 12.32 -1.02 13.46
N HIS A 112 12.66 -2.31 13.53
CA HIS A 112 14.02 -2.78 13.86
C HIS A 112 15.04 -2.32 12.81
N TYR A 113 14.71 -2.45 11.53
CA TYR A 113 15.57 -1.99 10.42
C TYR A 113 15.89 -0.50 10.53
N LEU A 114 14.89 0.35 10.82
CA LEU A 114 15.10 1.79 11.00
C LEU A 114 15.94 2.13 12.23
N LEU A 115 15.72 1.44 13.35
CA LEU A 115 16.52 1.64 14.56
C LEU A 115 17.99 1.32 14.34
N ASN A 116 18.30 0.25 13.62
CA ASN A 116 19.68 -0.12 13.28
C ASN A 116 20.36 0.93 12.40
N LYS A 117 19.59 1.72 11.64
CA LYS A 117 20.09 2.88 10.88
C LYS A 117 20.12 4.18 11.69
N GLY A 118 19.75 4.14 12.96
CA GLY A 118 19.67 5.34 13.81
C GLY A 118 18.45 6.23 13.50
N ILE A 119 17.50 5.73 12.68
CA ILE A 119 16.30 6.46 12.27
C ILE A 119 15.21 6.25 13.32
N LYS A 120 14.92 7.30 14.10
CA LYS A 120 13.80 7.32 15.05
C LYS A 120 12.56 7.86 14.36
N SER A 121 11.78 6.98 13.78
CA SER A 121 10.57 7.36 13.06
C SER A 121 9.47 6.30 13.20
N LYS A 122 8.23 6.73 13.09
CA LYS A 122 7.07 5.85 12.99
C LYS A 122 6.78 5.52 11.54
N VAL A 123 6.70 4.24 11.24
CA VAL A 123 6.36 3.74 9.91
C VAL A 123 4.87 3.91 9.63
N HIS A 124 4.55 4.44 8.47
CA HIS A 124 3.18 4.58 7.98
C HIS A 124 2.99 3.74 6.72
N LEU A 125 2.10 2.74 6.77
CA LEU A 125 1.79 1.93 5.61
C LEU A 125 0.92 2.74 4.63
N ILE A 126 1.39 2.93 3.41
CA ILE A 126 0.65 3.65 2.35
C ILE A 126 -0.30 2.67 1.65
N ASN A 127 0.18 1.49 1.30
CA ASN A 127 -0.67 0.38 0.89
C ASN A 127 -0.46 -0.82 1.82
N ARG A 128 -1.31 -1.82 1.71
CA ARG A 128 -1.21 -3.05 2.49
C ARG A 128 -1.42 -4.24 1.57
N LEU A 129 -0.71 -5.31 1.88
CA LEU A 129 -0.92 -6.63 1.31
C LEU A 129 -1.56 -7.53 2.36
N ASP A 130 -2.33 -8.52 1.91
CA ASP A 130 -2.85 -9.55 2.79
C ASP A 130 -1.69 -10.41 3.33
N ARG A 131 -1.90 -11.13 4.43
CA ARG A 131 -0.89 -11.97 5.07
C ARG A 131 -0.18 -12.91 4.08
N LEU A 132 -0.97 -13.55 3.21
CA LEU A 132 -0.48 -14.55 2.24
C LEU A 132 -0.06 -13.94 0.89
N THR A 133 -0.30 -12.66 0.65
CA THR A 133 0.14 -11.96 -0.56
C THR A 133 1.58 -11.51 -0.40
N THR A 134 2.43 -11.77 -1.38
CA THR A 134 3.83 -11.31 -1.42
C THR A 134 4.01 -10.09 -2.30
N GLY A 135 5.19 -9.47 -2.25
CA GLY A 135 5.59 -8.44 -3.20
C GLY A 135 5.64 -7.02 -2.66
N LEU A 136 5.65 -6.07 -3.58
CA LEU A 136 5.95 -4.67 -3.32
C LEU A 136 4.92 -3.99 -2.42
N MET A 137 5.43 -3.38 -1.37
CA MET A 137 4.67 -2.60 -0.41
C MET A 137 5.35 -1.26 -0.14
N LEU A 138 4.57 -0.19 -0.24
CA LEU A 138 5.00 1.19 -0.06
C LEU A 138 4.71 1.67 1.36
N THR A 139 5.74 2.20 2.02
CA THR A 139 5.64 2.79 3.35
C THR A 139 6.21 4.20 3.37
N SER A 140 5.74 5.03 4.28
CA SER A 140 6.34 6.32 4.56
C SER A 140 7.03 6.29 5.93
N LEU A 141 8.21 6.92 5.99
CA LEU A 141 9.06 6.96 7.17
C LEU A 141 8.73 8.13 8.10
N ASN A 142 7.77 8.98 7.74
CA ASN A 142 7.32 10.06 8.59
C ASN A 142 5.87 10.46 8.27
N ARG A 143 5.22 11.12 9.23
CA ARG A 143 3.81 11.51 9.14
C ARG A 143 3.52 12.52 8.03
N TYR A 144 4.49 13.38 7.73
CA TYR A 144 4.35 14.39 6.68
C TYR A 144 4.29 13.74 5.30
N SER A 145 5.28 12.93 4.98
CA SER A 145 5.32 12.18 3.72
C SER A 145 4.11 11.26 3.59
N ALA A 146 3.69 10.59 4.68
CA ALA A 146 2.46 9.81 4.69
C ALA A 146 1.22 10.66 4.38
N SER A 147 1.17 11.89 4.86
CA SER A 147 0.08 12.82 4.58
C SER A 147 0.06 13.24 3.10
N MET A 148 1.19 13.64 2.56
CA MET A 148 1.32 13.99 1.13
C MET A 148 0.95 12.80 0.24
N MET A 149 1.51 11.62 0.55
CA MET A 149 1.25 10.41 -0.22
C MET A 149 -0.21 9.96 -0.13
N SER A 150 -0.91 10.16 0.98
CA SER A 150 -2.29 9.70 1.13
C SER A 150 -3.27 10.39 0.20
N ASP A 151 -3.02 11.61 -0.19
CA ASP A 151 -3.89 12.40 -1.07
C ASP A 151 -3.41 12.38 -2.52
N SER A 152 -2.11 12.59 -2.79
CA SER A 152 -1.54 12.57 -4.13
C SER A 152 -1.53 11.17 -4.76
N LEU A 153 -1.29 10.13 -3.98
CA LEU A 153 -1.20 8.76 -4.49
C LEU A 153 -2.55 8.07 -4.70
N LYS A 154 -3.67 8.64 -4.28
CA LYS A 154 -4.99 8.05 -4.58
C LYS A 154 -5.24 7.94 -6.08
N GLU A 155 -4.69 8.87 -6.86
CA GLU A 155 -4.91 8.98 -8.30
C GLU A 155 -3.68 8.54 -9.12
N THR A 156 -2.49 8.57 -8.53
CA THR A 156 -1.24 8.33 -9.26
C THR A 156 -0.55 7.00 -8.93
N LEU A 157 -0.94 6.33 -7.84
CA LEU A 157 -0.33 5.06 -7.43
C LEU A 157 -0.83 3.90 -8.30
N ILE A 158 0.01 3.43 -9.21
CA ILE A 158 -0.25 2.22 -9.99
C ILE A 158 0.29 1.01 -9.24
N ARG A 159 -0.52 -0.04 -9.15
CA ARG A 159 -0.18 -1.31 -8.51
C ARG A 159 -0.61 -2.44 -9.41
N ARG A 160 0.34 -3.28 -9.83
CA ARG A 160 0.03 -4.47 -10.60
C ARG A 160 0.45 -5.73 -9.87
N TYR A 161 -0.32 -6.76 -10.11
CA TYR A 161 -0.19 -8.05 -9.45
C TYR A 161 -0.13 -9.15 -10.48
N TYR A 162 0.69 -10.17 -10.24
CA TYR A 162 0.51 -11.47 -10.87
C TYR A 162 -0.38 -12.34 -10.00
N ALA A 163 -1.29 -13.06 -10.64
CA ALA A 163 -2.11 -14.07 -10.00
C ALA A 163 -2.27 -15.29 -10.92
N ILE A 164 -2.25 -16.49 -10.33
CA ILE A 164 -2.66 -17.71 -11.05
C ILE A 164 -4.06 -18.07 -10.56
N VAL A 165 -4.97 -18.23 -11.52
CA VAL A 165 -6.37 -18.59 -11.27
C VAL A 165 -6.72 -19.94 -11.91
N HIS A 166 -7.75 -20.61 -11.39
CA HIS A 166 -8.30 -21.82 -11.98
C HIS A 166 -9.13 -21.48 -13.22
N GLY A 167 -8.99 -22.32 -14.24
CA GLY A 167 -9.71 -22.22 -15.51
C GLY A 167 -9.15 -21.16 -16.46
N HIS A 168 -9.81 -21.05 -17.62
CA HIS A 168 -9.46 -20.12 -18.68
C HIS A 168 -10.56 -19.07 -18.80
N LEU A 169 -10.18 -17.81 -18.74
CA LEU A 169 -11.10 -16.71 -18.90
C LEU A 169 -11.51 -16.59 -20.38
N THR A 170 -12.80 -16.37 -20.64
CA THR A 170 -13.33 -16.16 -22.01
C THR A 170 -12.70 -14.90 -22.62
N GLU A 171 -12.82 -13.78 -21.91
CA GLU A 171 -12.20 -12.53 -22.32
C GLU A 171 -10.74 -12.48 -21.81
N LYS A 172 -9.80 -12.18 -22.71
CA LYS A 172 -8.37 -12.17 -22.38
C LYS A 172 -7.92 -10.90 -21.66
N GLU A 173 -8.71 -9.88 -21.66
CA GLU A 173 -8.54 -8.66 -20.90
C GLU A 173 -9.89 -8.01 -20.58
N GLY A 174 -9.94 -7.28 -19.49
CA GLY A 174 -11.19 -6.61 -19.11
C GLY A 174 -11.12 -5.83 -17.80
N THR A 175 -12.25 -5.24 -17.46
CA THR A 175 -12.45 -4.53 -16.20
C THR A 175 -13.66 -5.12 -15.49
N ILE A 176 -13.46 -5.55 -14.25
CA ILE A 176 -14.52 -6.07 -13.39
C ILE A 176 -14.81 -5.04 -12.31
N GLU A 177 -16.05 -4.56 -12.25
CA GLU A 177 -16.53 -3.67 -11.20
C GLU A 177 -17.53 -4.42 -10.31
N LEU A 178 -17.25 -4.47 -9.02
CA LEU A 178 -18.09 -5.14 -8.03
C LEU A 178 -18.24 -4.26 -6.78
N LYS A 179 -19.26 -4.55 -5.99
CA LYS A 179 -19.40 -3.95 -4.65
C LYS A 179 -19.00 -4.97 -3.60
N ILE A 180 -17.92 -4.68 -2.87
CA ILE A 180 -17.34 -5.59 -1.87
C ILE A 180 -17.66 -5.09 -0.47
N ALA A 181 -18.26 -5.96 0.34
CA ALA A 181 -18.57 -5.73 1.74
C ALA A 181 -17.84 -6.72 2.65
N LYS A 182 -17.82 -6.46 3.95
CA LYS A 182 -17.46 -7.45 4.96
C LYS A 182 -18.62 -8.46 5.07
N GLU A 183 -18.32 -9.76 5.13
CA GLU A 183 -19.35 -10.79 5.22
C GLU A 183 -20.25 -10.60 6.45
N ASN A 184 -19.60 -10.42 7.61
CA ASN A 184 -20.24 -10.05 8.87
C ASN A 184 -19.23 -9.36 9.80
N THR A 185 -19.64 -8.94 10.99
CA THR A 185 -18.78 -8.22 11.94
C THR A 185 -17.67 -9.08 12.53
N MET A 186 -17.82 -10.40 12.55
CA MET A 186 -16.93 -11.35 13.24
C MET A 186 -15.85 -11.95 12.33
N THR A 187 -15.99 -11.85 11.00
CA THR A 187 -15.04 -12.43 10.04
C THR A 187 -14.22 -11.38 9.31
N VAL A 188 -13.04 -11.76 8.86
CA VAL A 188 -12.21 -10.95 7.94
C VAL A 188 -12.63 -11.14 6.48
N ARG A 189 -13.43 -12.17 6.17
CA ARG A 189 -13.89 -12.52 4.83
C ARG A 189 -14.69 -11.38 4.20
N ARG A 190 -14.57 -11.25 2.90
CA ARG A 190 -15.31 -10.29 2.08
C ARG A 190 -16.24 -11.01 1.12
N VAL A 191 -17.32 -10.34 0.75
CA VAL A 191 -18.33 -10.87 -0.16
C VAL A 191 -18.78 -9.77 -1.12
N VAL A 192 -19.27 -10.18 -2.29
CA VAL A 192 -19.95 -9.26 -3.21
C VAL A 192 -21.36 -9.04 -2.70
N ARG A 193 -21.72 -7.78 -2.45
CA ARG A 193 -23.01 -7.39 -1.90
C ARG A 193 -23.36 -5.95 -2.25
N ASN A 194 -24.63 -5.64 -2.50
CA ASN A 194 -25.09 -4.34 -3.00
C ASN A 194 -24.78 -3.13 -2.10
N ASP A 195 -24.66 -3.32 -0.78
CA ASP A 195 -24.26 -2.30 0.20
C ASP A 195 -22.74 -2.16 0.32
N GLY A 196 -21.97 -2.93 -0.46
CA GLY A 196 -20.51 -2.90 -0.46
C GLY A 196 -19.94 -1.64 -1.09
N LYS A 197 -18.64 -1.45 -0.92
CA LYS A 197 -17.88 -0.38 -1.55
C LYS A 197 -17.43 -0.80 -2.94
N ILE A 198 -17.48 0.12 -3.90
CA ILE A 198 -17.02 -0.10 -5.28
C ILE A 198 -15.57 -0.57 -5.27
N ALA A 199 -15.33 -1.64 -6.03
CA ALA A 199 -14.05 -2.28 -6.26
C ALA A 199 -13.86 -2.49 -7.76
N ILE A 200 -12.83 -1.86 -8.34
CA ILE A 200 -12.55 -1.89 -9.77
C ILE A 200 -11.22 -2.58 -10.01
N THR A 201 -11.25 -3.67 -10.77
CA THR A 201 -10.12 -4.56 -11.04
C THR A 201 -9.96 -4.72 -12.54
N LYS A 202 -8.87 -4.23 -13.12
CA LYS A 202 -8.51 -4.52 -14.50
C LYS A 202 -7.63 -5.77 -14.52
N TYR A 203 -7.77 -6.58 -15.58
CA TYR A 203 -6.93 -7.76 -15.76
C TYR A 203 -6.58 -7.98 -17.22
N LYS A 204 -5.49 -8.70 -17.42
CA LYS A 204 -5.04 -9.23 -18.70
C LYS A 204 -4.52 -10.65 -18.49
N VAL A 205 -4.95 -11.58 -19.34
CA VAL A 205 -4.40 -12.93 -19.38
C VAL A 205 -3.01 -12.87 -20.03
N VAL A 206 -1.99 -13.21 -19.26
CA VAL A 206 -0.59 -13.26 -19.74
C VAL A 206 -0.28 -14.59 -20.38
N LYS A 207 -0.79 -15.69 -19.78
CA LYS A 207 -0.53 -17.06 -20.24
C LYS A 207 -1.64 -17.99 -19.78
N GLU A 208 -1.99 -18.96 -20.63
CA GLU A 208 -2.86 -20.09 -20.27
C GLU A 208 -2.04 -21.37 -20.31
N PHE A 209 -2.21 -22.24 -19.32
CA PHE A 209 -1.47 -23.50 -19.19
C PHE A 209 -2.27 -24.50 -18.34
N GLY A 210 -2.28 -25.78 -18.75
CA GLY A 210 -3.12 -26.77 -18.07
C GLY A 210 -4.55 -26.30 -17.87
N ASP A 211 -5.05 -26.36 -16.64
CA ASP A 211 -6.35 -25.86 -16.23
C ASP A 211 -6.25 -24.49 -15.52
N TYR A 212 -5.25 -23.68 -15.87
CA TYR A 212 -4.93 -22.44 -15.18
C TYR A 212 -4.66 -21.28 -16.14
N SER A 213 -4.82 -20.06 -15.62
CA SER A 213 -4.41 -18.83 -16.29
C SER A 213 -3.52 -17.98 -15.38
N LEU A 214 -2.40 -17.47 -15.92
CA LEU A 214 -1.61 -16.41 -15.32
C LEU A 214 -2.20 -15.08 -15.75
N LEU A 215 -2.55 -14.25 -14.78
CA LEU A 215 -3.09 -12.91 -14.99
C LEU A 215 -2.12 -11.83 -14.52
N GLU A 216 -2.05 -10.74 -15.26
CA GLU A 216 -1.59 -9.44 -14.75
C GLU A 216 -2.82 -8.62 -14.38
N ILE A 217 -2.84 -8.06 -13.17
CA ILE A 217 -4.01 -7.39 -12.59
C ILE A 217 -3.62 -6.00 -12.11
N GLU A 218 -4.35 -4.97 -12.53
CA GLU A 218 -4.19 -3.60 -12.03
C GLU A 218 -5.37 -3.22 -11.14
N LEU A 219 -5.05 -2.70 -9.94
CA LEU A 219 -6.06 -2.26 -8.98
C LEU A 219 -6.31 -0.75 -9.08
N LEU A 220 -7.51 -0.36 -9.55
CA LEU A 220 -7.97 1.04 -9.53
C LEU A 220 -8.55 1.43 -8.16
N THR A 221 -8.87 0.45 -7.33
CA THR A 221 -9.30 0.61 -5.94
C THR A 221 -8.52 -0.36 -5.05
N GLY A 222 -8.55 -0.16 -3.73
CA GLY A 222 -7.81 -1.01 -2.77
C GLY A 222 -8.72 -1.55 -1.67
N ARG A 223 -9.65 -2.46 -1.98
CA ARG A 223 -10.50 -3.11 -0.97
C ARG A 223 -9.79 -4.35 -0.41
N THR A 224 -10.04 -4.65 0.85
CA THR A 224 -9.51 -5.88 1.48
C THR A 224 -9.93 -7.09 0.68
N HIS A 225 -8.98 -7.99 0.38
CA HIS A 225 -9.17 -9.21 -0.42
C HIS A 225 -9.74 -8.96 -1.83
N GLN A 226 -9.60 -7.76 -2.40
CA GLN A 226 -10.28 -7.38 -3.63
C GLN A 226 -10.06 -8.40 -4.76
N ILE A 227 -8.83 -8.69 -5.14
CA ILE A 227 -8.49 -9.63 -6.22
C ILE A 227 -9.09 -11.01 -5.91
N ARG A 228 -8.92 -11.51 -4.71
CA ARG A 228 -9.35 -12.82 -4.26
C ARG A 228 -10.86 -13.00 -4.36
N VAL A 229 -11.62 -12.03 -3.86
CA VAL A 229 -13.10 -12.01 -3.94
C VAL A 229 -13.56 -11.87 -5.39
N THR A 230 -12.94 -10.97 -6.14
CA THR A 230 -13.34 -10.69 -7.53
C THR A 230 -13.24 -11.95 -8.37
N PHE A 231 -12.10 -12.60 -8.40
CA PHE A 231 -11.90 -13.78 -9.25
C PHE A 231 -12.63 -15.01 -8.73
N SER A 232 -12.83 -15.18 -7.44
CA SER A 232 -13.72 -16.21 -6.90
C SER A 232 -15.18 -16.00 -7.33
N TYR A 233 -15.64 -14.74 -7.31
CA TYR A 233 -17.02 -14.40 -7.69
C TYR A 233 -17.32 -14.66 -9.18
N VAL A 234 -16.36 -14.41 -10.05
CA VAL A 234 -16.52 -14.65 -11.51
C VAL A 234 -16.19 -16.10 -11.92
N GLY A 235 -15.98 -17.01 -10.96
CA GLY A 235 -15.79 -18.43 -11.21
C GLY A 235 -14.35 -18.88 -11.46
N HIS A 236 -13.37 -17.97 -11.31
CA HIS A 236 -11.96 -18.24 -11.51
C HIS A 236 -11.14 -17.99 -10.21
N PRO A 237 -11.37 -18.75 -9.10
CA PRO A 237 -10.70 -18.53 -7.85
C PRO A 237 -9.18 -18.68 -7.98
N LEU A 238 -8.42 -17.96 -7.15
CA LEU A 238 -6.97 -18.04 -7.13
C LEU A 238 -6.49 -19.40 -6.64
N VAL A 239 -5.40 -19.87 -7.23
CA VAL A 239 -4.68 -21.06 -6.75
C VAL A 239 -4.16 -20.81 -5.34
N GLY A 240 -4.35 -21.77 -4.44
CA GLY A 240 -3.91 -21.71 -3.05
C GLY A 240 -4.73 -20.80 -2.15
N ASP A 241 -5.84 -20.24 -2.60
CA ASP A 241 -6.70 -19.39 -1.78
C ASP A 241 -7.68 -20.21 -0.93
N LYS A 242 -7.25 -20.68 0.23
CA LYS A 242 -8.06 -21.50 1.14
C LYS A 242 -9.32 -20.78 1.69
N MET A 243 -9.43 -19.45 1.54
CA MET A 243 -10.60 -18.69 2.01
C MET A 243 -11.70 -18.57 0.96
N TYR A 244 -11.34 -18.48 -0.30
CA TYR A 244 -12.25 -18.21 -1.41
C TYR A 244 -12.30 -19.33 -2.46
N ASN A 245 -11.49 -20.36 -2.31
CA ASN A 245 -11.45 -21.53 -3.18
C ASN A 245 -11.60 -22.81 -2.35
N HIS A 246 -12.72 -23.49 -2.49
CA HIS A 246 -12.97 -24.76 -1.77
C HIS A 246 -12.03 -25.90 -2.20
N ASN A 247 -11.44 -25.79 -3.40
CA ASN A 247 -10.52 -26.75 -3.99
C ASN A 247 -9.07 -26.22 -4.04
N ALA A 248 -8.66 -25.41 -3.05
CA ALA A 248 -7.37 -24.72 -3.06
C ALA A 248 -6.15 -25.66 -3.02
N GLY A 249 -6.33 -26.91 -2.54
CA GLY A 249 -5.21 -27.83 -2.32
C GLY A 249 -4.22 -27.30 -1.27
N ASP A 250 -2.97 -27.80 -1.33
CA ASP A 250 -1.91 -27.42 -0.40
C ASP A 250 -0.96 -26.34 -0.94
N ASN A 251 -1.28 -25.77 -2.10
CA ASN A 251 -0.48 -24.71 -2.67
C ASN A 251 -0.53 -23.43 -1.82
N GLU A 252 0.53 -22.65 -1.87
CA GLU A 252 0.53 -21.28 -1.39
C GLU A 252 -0.38 -20.40 -2.27
N LEU A 253 -0.89 -19.30 -1.71
CA LEU A 253 -1.68 -18.33 -2.47
C LEU A 253 -0.84 -17.74 -3.61
N MET A 254 -1.23 -18.01 -4.85
CA MET A 254 -0.56 -17.49 -6.04
C MET A 254 -1.04 -16.07 -6.35
N LEU A 255 -0.62 -15.12 -5.49
CA LEU A 255 -0.88 -13.68 -5.61
C LEU A 255 0.38 -12.91 -5.20
N HIS A 256 0.87 -12.05 -6.10
CA HIS A 256 2.10 -11.29 -5.91
C HIS A 256 1.98 -9.88 -6.47
N SER A 257 2.28 -8.87 -5.64
CA SER A 257 2.37 -7.46 -6.04
C SER A 257 3.72 -7.21 -6.72
N HIS A 258 3.78 -7.38 -8.04
CA HIS A 258 5.05 -7.31 -8.76
C HIS A 258 5.47 -5.90 -9.13
N TYR A 259 4.51 -5.00 -9.38
CA TYR A 259 4.80 -3.67 -9.88
C TYR A 259 4.15 -2.57 -9.05
N ILE A 260 4.93 -1.53 -8.79
CA ILE A 260 4.45 -0.30 -8.17
C ILE A 260 5.05 0.91 -8.90
N GLU A 261 4.20 1.90 -9.18
CA GLU A 261 4.62 3.17 -9.78
C GLU A 261 3.97 4.32 -9.03
N PHE A 262 4.77 5.33 -8.70
CA PHE A 262 4.28 6.51 -7.99
C PHE A 262 5.21 7.70 -8.23
N ILE A 263 4.68 8.91 -8.05
CA ILE A 263 5.48 10.13 -8.04
C ILE A 263 5.94 10.37 -6.60
N ASN A 264 7.27 10.52 -6.42
CA ASN A 264 7.83 10.88 -5.13
C ASN A 264 7.36 12.28 -4.75
N PRO A 265 6.64 12.47 -3.64
CA PRO A 265 6.01 13.75 -3.33
C PRO A 265 7.01 14.85 -2.96
N LYS A 266 8.28 14.52 -2.67
CA LYS A 266 9.33 15.48 -2.32
C LYS A 266 10.16 15.89 -3.54
N THR A 267 10.56 14.91 -4.36
CA THR A 267 11.46 15.16 -5.51
C THR A 267 10.71 15.34 -6.83
N ASN A 268 9.43 14.98 -6.87
CA ASN A 268 8.61 14.97 -8.08
C ASN A 268 9.09 13.95 -9.14
N GLU A 269 9.96 13.04 -8.76
CA GLU A 269 10.46 11.98 -9.63
C GLU A 269 9.47 10.83 -9.73
N LEU A 270 9.34 10.28 -10.93
CA LEU A 270 8.56 9.08 -11.18
C LEU A 270 9.37 7.84 -10.80
N ILE A 271 8.93 7.14 -9.77
CA ILE A 271 9.54 5.90 -9.28
C ILE A 271 8.76 4.71 -9.83
N LYS A 272 9.47 3.77 -10.46
CA LYS A 272 8.92 2.50 -10.98
C LYS A 272 9.75 1.35 -10.45
N LEU A 273 9.09 0.37 -9.85
CA LEU A 273 9.72 -0.83 -9.32
C LEU A 273 8.97 -2.05 -9.84
N ASP A 274 9.71 -3.04 -10.30
CA ASP A 274 9.18 -4.33 -10.76
C ASP A 274 10.05 -5.46 -10.21
N THR A 275 9.43 -6.46 -9.60
CA THR A 275 10.10 -7.67 -9.11
C THR A 275 10.07 -8.81 -10.12
N GLY A 276 9.29 -8.64 -11.20
CA GLY A 276 9.03 -9.69 -12.17
C GLY A 276 8.16 -10.83 -11.64
N LEU A 277 8.11 -11.92 -12.39
CA LEU A 277 7.37 -13.12 -12.01
C LEU A 277 8.16 -13.92 -10.97
N PRO A 278 7.60 -14.19 -9.76
CA PRO A 278 8.29 -14.93 -8.71
C PRO A 278 8.61 -16.37 -9.11
N GLU A 279 9.70 -16.95 -8.56
CA GLU A 279 10.15 -18.30 -8.89
C GLU A 279 9.06 -19.37 -8.65
N ARG A 280 8.35 -19.30 -7.52
CA ARG A 280 7.23 -20.21 -7.22
C ARG A 280 6.11 -20.21 -8.27
N PHE A 281 5.92 -19.08 -9.00
CA PHE A 281 4.96 -19.00 -10.11
C PHE A 281 5.50 -19.72 -11.34
N LYS A 282 6.80 -19.55 -11.67
CA LYS A 282 7.46 -20.23 -12.78
C LYS A 282 7.44 -21.74 -12.57
N GLU A 283 7.85 -22.21 -11.39
CA GLU A 283 7.81 -23.62 -11.00
C GLU A 283 6.39 -24.21 -11.09
N PHE A 284 5.38 -23.46 -10.64
CA PHE A 284 3.98 -23.90 -10.75
C PHE A 284 3.54 -24.02 -12.22
N ILE A 285 3.90 -23.05 -13.07
CA ILE A 285 3.59 -23.05 -14.50
C ILE A 285 4.25 -24.25 -15.17
N GLU A 286 5.55 -24.42 -15.03
CA GLU A 286 6.31 -25.53 -15.58
C GLU A 286 5.74 -26.88 -15.19
N LYS A 287 5.46 -27.08 -13.92
CA LYS A 287 4.86 -28.33 -13.38
C LYS A 287 3.53 -28.69 -14.03
N HIS A 288 2.74 -27.70 -14.46
CA HIS A 288 1.40 -27.93 -15.01
C HIS A 288 1.37 -27.88 -16.54
N GLU A 289 2.36 -27.33 -17.21
CA GLU A 289 2.52 -27.45 -18.66
C GLU A 289 2.85 -28.89 -19.10
N TRP A 290 3.70 -29.57 -18.37
CA TRP A 290 4.16 -30.94 -18.68
C TRP A 290 3.06 -32.01 -18.59
N LYS A 291 1.91 -31.72 -18.00
CA LYS A 291 0.79 -32.67 -17.90
C LYS A 291 -0.11 -32.75 -19.16
N ARG A 292 0.13 -31.93 -20.18
CA ARG A 292 -0.63 -31.98 -21.43
C ARG A 292 -0.12 -33.03 -22.45
N ASP A 293 1.10 -33.50 -22.31
CA ASP A 293 1.76 -34.42 -23.27
C ASP A 293 1.88 -35.86 -22.73
N SER A 294 1.19 -36.20 -21.69
CA SER A 294 1.08 -37.57 -21.13
C SER A 294 -0.40 -37.95 -21.04
#